data_17845b21784711565cbb42fcdf3929e6
#
_entry.id   17845b21784711565cbb42fcdf3929e6
#
_cell.length_a   1.000
_cell.length_b   1.000
_cell.length_c   1.000
_cell.angle_alpha   90.00
_cell.angle_beta   90.00
_cell.angle_gamma   90.00
#
_symmetry.space_group_name_H-M   'P 1'
#
loop_
_entity.id
_entity.type
_entity.pdbx_description
1 polymer ?
#
loop_
_entity_poly.entity_id
_entity_poly.type
_entity_poly.pdbx_seq_one_letter_code
_entity_poly.pdbx_strand_id
1 'polypeptide(L)'
;MNIKFLISALVLTGMSFAIFAQKSTYKNVPGTVIAYRDAAGGQYIGSPGITILPNGNYIATHDLFGKQSTEFSSAVSKVYLSSNRGKSWKEITTLDGQFWSKPFVHNKELYILGTDKHHGNVVIKKSTDGGYTWTKPIDSKSGLLLEGEFHCAPMPIVSHNGYLWRAMERADGEIKKWGFRYGTFMMSIKDNADLLDASSWRSSNSLPYDSTYLKGDFGAWIEGNAVVTPEKKIVNILRVHNPKDKENEYAAIVNVSNDGLKSSFDKDRGFIKFPGGGKKFSIRYDEKTQRYLAIANYVPKEYRAKVQLDRVRNTQALVSSADLKTWTVHQILLQHPDTKKHGFNYIDWEFDGKDIIYVSRTAYDFGDKSARNYHDANFLTFHRLKGYKKSLKKSIDSIVQ
;
A
#
# COMPACT_ATOMS: atom_id res chain seq x y z
N MET A 1 38.53 -48.68 -34.05
CA MET A 1 37.65 -47.76 -34.72
C MET A 1 36.90 -47.01 -33.63
N ASN A 2 37.43 -45.85 -33.23
CA ASN A 2 36.96 -45.09 -32.06
C ASN A 2 36.16 -43.87 -32.52
N ILE A 3 34.91 -43.79 -32.15
CA ILE A 3 34.07 -42.62 -32.32
C ILE A 3 34.02 -41.93 -30.96
N LYS A 4 34.61 -40.74 -30.87
CA LYS A 4 34.59 -39.88 -29.70
C LYS A 4 33.35 -38.99 -29.69
N PHE A 5 32.68 -39.00 -28.55
CA PHE A 5 31.61 -38.07 -28.16
C PHE A 5 32.13 -36.62 -28.13
N LEU A 6 31.40 -35.75 -28.77
CA LEU A 6 31.41 -34.29 -28.51
C LEU A 6 29.98 -33.90 -28.08
N ILE A 7 29.77 -33.68 -26.81
CA ILE A 7 28.50 -33.13 -26.26
C ILE A 7 28.81 -31.96 -25.34
N SER A 8 28.21 -30.84 -25.71
CA SER A 8 27.65 -29.78 -24.88
C SER A 8 28.56 -28.85 -24.09
N ALA A 9 28.71 -27.68 -24.63
CA ALA A 9 28.99 -26.46 -23.89
C ALA A 9 28.22 -25.28 -24.53
N LEU A 10 26.91 -25.25 -24.40
CA LEU A 10 26.12 -24.11 -24.92
C LEU A 10 24.76 -23.94 -24.22
N VAL A 11 24.73 -23.69 -22.90
CA VAL A 11 23.48 -23.28 -22.20
C VAL A 11 23.74 -22.36 -21.00
N LEU A 12 24.78 -21.57 -20.92
CA LEU A 12 24.97 -20.70 -19.72
C LEU A 12 25.10 -19.19 -19.98
N THR A 13 24.90 -18.71 -21.20
CA THR A 13 25.09 -17.28 -21.52
C THR A 13 23.80 -16.43 -21.64
N GLY A 14 22.62 -17.06 -21.65
CA GLY A 14 21.37 -16.35 -21.93
C GLY A 14 20.77 -15.54 -20.75
N MET A 15 21.09 -15.91 -19.50
CA MET A 15 20.44 -15.26 -18.34
C MET A 15 21.08 -13.94 -17.89
N SER A 16 22.35 -13.71 -18.17
CA SER A 16 23.05 -12.48 -17.76
C SER A 16 22.69 -11.27 -18.62
N PHE A 17 22.35 -11.47 -19.88
CA PHE A 17 22.01 -10.37 -20.80
C PHE A 17 20.68 -9.69 -20.51
N ALA A 18 19.67 -10.42 -20.05
CA ALA A 18 18.36 -9.84 -19.74
C ALA A 18 18.41 -8.87 -18.53
N ILE A 19 19.26 -9.15 -17.54
CA ILE A 19 19.41 -8.30 -16.33
C ILE A 19 20.12 -6.99 -16.66
N PHE A 20 21.12 -7.01 -17.52
CA PHE A 20 21.83 -5.82 -17.96
C PHE A 20 20.97 -4.93 -18.89
N ALA A 21 20.18 -5.54 -19.77
CA ALA A 21 19.30 -4.81 -20.69
C ALA A 21 18.20 -4.04 -19.93
N GLN A 22 17.56 -4.63 -18.91
CA GLN A 22 16.53 -3.98 -18.13
C GLN A 22 17.06 -2.77 -17.36
N LYS A 23 18.26 -2.85 -16.79
CA LYS A 23 18.89 -1.75 -16.07
C LYS A 23 19.33 -0.59 -16.98
N SER A 24 19.69 -0.86 -18.23
CA SER A 24 20.05 0.17 -19.22
C SER A 24 18.83 0.90 -19.77
N THR A 25 17.69 0.23 -19.88
CA THR A 25 16.45 0.78 -20.48
C THR A 25 15.81 1.86 -19.58
N TYR A 26 15.80 1.65 -18.27
CA TYR A 26 15.11 2.56 -17.31
C TYR A 26 16.08 3.35 -16.41
N LYS A 27 17.26 3.69 -16.92
CA LYS A 27 18.35 4.30 -16.11
C LYS A 27 17.99 5.60 -15.37
N ASN A 28 17.03 6.37 -15.88
CA ASN A 28 16.61 7.65 -15.30
C ASN A 28 15.44 7.49 -14.31
N VAL A 29 14.75 6.35 -14.31
CA VAL A 29 13.64 6.10 -13.37
C VAL A 29 14.21 5.78 -12.00
N PRO A 30 13.75 6.43 -10.91
CA PRO A 30 14.29 6.17 -9.58
C PRO A 30 13.95 4.76 -9.07
N GLY A 31 14.94 4.09 -8.48
CA GLY A 31 14.81 2.74 -7.94
C GLY A 31 15.00 1.62 -8.96
N THR A 32 14.58 0.40 -8.61
CA THR A 32 14.54 -0.75 -9.52
C THR A 32 13.15 -0.85 -10.14
N VAL A 33 13.03 -0.76 -11.45
CA VAL A 33 11.74 -0.92 -12.13
C VAL A 33 11.31 -2.39 -12.05
N ILE A 34 10.12 -2.63 -11.51
CA ILE A 34 9.46 -3.94 -11.45
C ILE A 34 8.58 -4.14 -12.68
N ALA A 35 7.77 -3.12 -13.01
CA ALA A 35 6.86 -3.13 -14.14
C ALA A 35 6.74 -1.74 -14.77
N TYR A 36 6.40 -1.75 -16.06
CA TYR A 36 6.08 -0.55 -16.84
C TYR A 36 4.77 -0.73 -17.59
N ARG A 37 3.97 0.34 -17.64
CA ARG A 37 2.76 0.45 -18.46
C ARG A 37 2.79 1.75 -19.25
N ASP A 38 2.62 1.64 -20.56
CA ASP A 38 2.52 2.83 -21.40
C ASP A 38 1.21 3.58 -21.09
N ALA A 39 1.33 4.87 -20.78
CA ALA A 39 0.17 5.70 -20.44
C ALA A 39 -0.85 5.79 -21.57
N ALA A 40 -0.45 5.64 -22.84
CA ALA A 40 -1.32 5.62 -24.00
C ALA A 40 -2.30 4.42 -24.01
N GLY A 41 -1.92 3.30 -23.36
CA GLY A 41 -2.74 2.11 -23.25
C GLY A 41 -3.94 2.25 -22.29
N GLY A 42 -4.06 3.35 -21.55
CA GLY A 42 -5.17 3.59 -20.61
C GLY A 42 -5.26 2.60 -19.44
N GLN A 43 -4.21 1.79 -19.25
CA GLN A 43 -4.00 0.93 -18.09
C GLN A 43 -2.81 1.44 -17.29
N TYR A 44 -2.98 1.63 -16.01
CA TYR A 44 -1.96 2.20 -15.13
C TYR A 44 -1.57 1.22 -14.03
N ILE A 45 -0.42 1.48 -13.42
CA ILE A 45 -0.02 0.79 -12.20
C ILE A 45 -1.00 1.16 -11.09
N GLY A 46 -1.68 0.16 -10.54
CA GLY A 46 -2.58 0.30 -9.40
C GLY A 46 -1.84 0.36 -8.07
N SER A 47 -2.52 0.05 -6.98
CA SER A 47 -1.94 0.13 -5.64
C SER A 47 -0.94 -1.00 -5.39
N PRO A 48 0.34 -0.71 -5.15
CA PRO A 48 1.34 -1.74 -4.96
C PRO A 48 1.35 -2.29 -3.54
N GLY A 49 1.66 -3.59 -3.41
CA GLY A 49 1.94 -4.27 -2.16
C GLY A 49 3.30 -4.95 -2.18
N ILE A 50 3.95 -5.10 -1.02
CA ILE A 50 5.20 -5.84 -0.86
C ILE A 50 5.16 -6.70 0.39
N THR A 51 5.79 -7.89 0.34
CA THR A 51 6.05 -8.72 1.52
C THR A 51 7.33 -9.53 1.34
N ILE A 52 7.89 -10.02 2.45
CA ILE A 52 9.08 -10.88 2.49
C ILE A 52 8.63 -12.29 2.82
N LEU A 53 8.97 -13.25 1.97
CA LEU A 53 8.69 -14.67 2.19
C LEU A 53 9.62 -15.27 3.27
N PRO A 54 9.25 -16.40 3.90
CA PRO A 54 10.09 -17.06 4.91
C PRO A 54 11.48 -17.47 4.40
N ASN A 55 11.62 -17.72 3.09
CA ASN A 55 12.91 -18.03 2.47
C ASN A 55 13.74 -16.79 2.10
N GLY A 56 13.28 -15.59 2.46
CA GLY A 56 13.98 -14.32 2.18
C GLY A 56 13.74 -13.72 0.80
N ASN A 57 12.96 -14.36 -0.07
CA ASN A 57 12.53 -13.78 -1.34
C ASN A 57 11.49 -12.68 -1.11
N TYR A 58 11.36 -11.75 -2.07
CA TYR A 58 10.36 -10.70 -1.99
C TYR A 58 9.23 -10.95 -2.98
N ILE A 59 8.00 -10.71 -2.56
CA ILE A 59 6.82 -10.61 -3.41
C ILE A 59 6.41 -9.16 -3.51
N ALA A 60 6.21 -8.67 -4.73
CA ALA A 60 5.57 -7.39 -5.01
C ALA A 60 4.32 -7.63 -5.86
N THR A 61 3.30 -6.80 -5.64
CA THR A 61 2.04 -6.86 -6.40
C THR A 61 1.64 -5.47 -6.88
N HIS A 62 0.87 -5.39 -7.93
CA HIS A 62 0.09 -4.21 -8.29
C HIS A 62 -1.15 -4.59 -9.10
N ASP A 63 -2.18 -3.78 -9.00
CA ASP A 63 -3.39 -3.95 -9.78
C ASP A 63 -3.26 -3.29 -11.14
N LEU A 64 -4.06 -3.74 -12.11
CA LEU A 64 -4.31 -3.00 -13.34
C LEU A 64 -5.48 -2.02 -13.09
N PHE A 65 -5.17 -0.74 -13.22
CA PHE A 65 -6.07 0.36 -12.90
C PHE A 65 -6.32 1.21 -14.15
N GLY A 66 -7.51 1.82 -14.26
CA GLY A 66 -7.86 2.76 -15.33
C GLY A 66 -8.89 2.24 -16.33
N LYS A 67 -9.32 3.11 -17.23
CA LYS A 67 -10.46 2.91 -18.15
C LYS A 67 -10.35 1.70 -19.08
N GLN A 68 -9.13 1.29 -19.42
CA GLN A 68 -8.86 0.13 -20.28
C GLN A 68 -8.44 -1.10 -19.48
N SER A 69 -8.70 -1.11 -18.18
CA SER A 69 -8.47 -2.25 -17.28
C SER A 69 -9.78 -2.96 -16.96
N THR A 70 -9.69 -4.01 -16.15
CA THR A 70 -10.84 -4.78 -15.66
C THR A 70 -11.30 -4.32 -14.27
N GLU A 71 -10.91 -3.13 -13.78
CA GLU A 71 -11.09 -2.72 -12.39
C GLU A 71 -12.54 -2.74 -11.90
N PHE A 72 -13.52 -2.55 -12.80
CA PHE A 72 -14.95 -2.54 -12.46
C PHE A 72 -15.68 -3.86 -12.76
N SER A 73 -15.01 -4.83 -13.38
CA SER A 73 -15.60 -6.14 -13.68
C SER A 73 -14.94 -7.25 -12.87
N SER A 74 -13.93 -7.89 -13.42
CA SER A 74 -13.06 -8.82 -12.70
C SER A 74 -11.65 -8.23 -12.68
N ALA A 75 -11.33 -7.56 -11.59
CA ALA A 75 -10.06 -6.85 -11.47
C ALA A 75 -8.87 -7.80 -11.57
N VAL A 76 -7.74 -7.30 -12.02
CA VAL A 76 -6.51 -8.07 -12.21
C VAL A 76 -5.38 -7.48 -11.41
N SER A 77 -4.74 -8.34 -10.60
CA SER A 77 -3.46 -8.04 -9.92
C SER A 77 -2.33 -8.86 -10.50
N LYS A 78 -1.18 -8.24 -10.68
CA LYS A 78 0.07 -8.87 -11.10
C LYS A 78 0.94 -9.18 -9.90
N VAL A 79 1.61 -10.34 -9.92
CA VAL A 79 2.51 -10.80 -8.85
C VAL A 79 3.92 -10.96 -9.39
N TYR A 80 4.88 -10.38 -8.69
CA TYR A 80 6.30 -10.38 -9.05
C TYR A 80 7.13 -10.97 -7.92
N LEU A 81 8.16 -11.75 -8.28
CA LEU A 81 9.13 -12.36 -7.37
C LEU A 81 10.52 -11.77 -7.59
N SER A 82 11.22 -11.48 -6.50
CA SER A 82 12.65 -11.22 -6.50
C SER A 82 13.36 -12.20 -5.56
N SER A 83 14.30 -12.98 -6.09
CA SER A 83 15.17 -13.90 -5.33
C SER A 83 16.53 -13.31 -4.98
N ASN A 84 16.77 -12.03 -5.31
CA ASN A 84 18.06 -11.36 -5.15
C ASN A 84 17.95 -10.02 -4.45
N ARG A 85 17.00 -9.94 -3.49
CA ARG A 85 16.79 -8.78 -2.61
C ARG A 85 16.42 -7.50 -3.35
N GLY A 86 15.59 -7.61 -4.40
CA GLY A 86 15.05 -6.49 -5.15
C GLY A 86 15.96 -5.96 -6.27
N LYS A 87 17.07 -6.63 -6.59
CA LYS A 87 17.95 -6.22 -7.69
C LYS A 87 17.32 -6.48 -9.07
N SER A 88 16.52 -7.55 -9.18
CA SER A 88 15.70 -7.84 -10.35
C SER A 88 14.41 -8.54 -9.95
N TRP A 89 13.42 -8.50 -10.83
CA TRP A 89 12.07 -8.99 -10.60
C TRP A 89 11.55 -9.76 -11.81
N LYS A 90 10.73 -10.78 -11.55
CA LYS A 90 10.05 -11.58 -12.57
C LYS A 90 8.56 -11.60 -12.25
N GLU A 91 7.70 -11.32 -13.21
CA GLU A 91 6.27 -11.61 -13.12
C GLU A 91 6.10 -13.12 -13.07
N ILE A 92 5.43 -13.64 -12.05
CA ILE A 92 5.28 -15.08 -11.83
C ILE A 92 3.85 -15.54 -12.02
N THR A 93 2.85 -14.66 -11.76
CA THR A 93 1.45 -15.00 -11.99
C THR A 93 0.56 -13.76 -12.07
N THR A 94 -0.65 -13.97 -12.54
CA THR A 94 -1.72 -12.98 -12.61
C THR A 94 -2.93 -13.50 -11.84
N LEU A 95 -3.54 -12.65 -11.03
CA LEU A 95 -4.69 -12.98 -10.20
C LEU A 95 -5.92 -12.24 -10.73
N ASP A 96 -6.88 -12.99 -11.25
CA ASP A 96 -8.20 -12.47 -11.56
C ASP A 96 -9.04 -12.34 -10.30
N GLY A 97 -9.93 -11.34 -10.24
CA GLY A 97 -10.75 -11.06 -9.08
C GLY A 97 -9.88 -10.74 -7.85
N GLN A 98 -8.93 -9.82 -8.02
CA GLN A 98 -8.08 -9.32 -6.94
C GLN A 98 -7.70 -7.86 -7.20
N PHE A 99 -8.01 -6.96 -6.26
CA PHE A 99 -7.84 -5.53 -6.42
C PHE A 99 -7.49 -4.85 -5.09
N TRP A 100 -6.61 -3.81 -5.14
CA TRP A 100 -6.14 -3.02 -3.99
C TRP A 100 -5.67 -3.83 -2.79
N SER A 101 -4.95 -4.89 -3.08
CA SER A 101 -4.72 -5.97 -2.15
C SER A 101 -3.35 -5.92 -1.50
N LYS A 102 -3.29 -6.32 -0.22
CA LYS A 102 -2.06 -6.47 0.55
C LYS A 102 -1.60 -7.94 0.53
N PRO A 103 -0.42 -8.25 -0.06
CA PRO A 103 0.25 -9.52 0.17
C PRO A 103 0.89 -9.52 1.56
N PHE A 104 0.76 -10.61 2.31
CA PHE A 104 1.35 -10.78 3.63
C PHE A 104 1.64 -12.24 3.93
N VAL A 105 2.55 -12.50 4.87
CA VAL A 105 2.87 -13.84 5.35
C VAL A 105 2.26 -14.03 6.73
N HIS A 106 1.56 -15.13 6.92
CA HIS A 106 1.04 -15.59 8.20
C HIS A 106 1.26 -17.09 8.35
N ASN A 107 1.78 -17.54 9.51
CA ASN A 107 2.10 -18.96 9.77
C ASN A 107 2.92 -19.62 8.63
N LYS A 108 3.90 -18.87 8.08
CA LYS A 108 4.79 -19.24 6.96
C LYS A 108 4.11 -19.37 5.60
N GLU A 109 2.81 -19.17 5.49
CA GLU A 109 2.03 -19.19 4.26
C GLU A 109 1.85 -17.76 3.71
N LEU A 110 1.79 -17.65 2.40
CA LEU A 110 1.56 -16.38 1.71
C LEU A 110 0.07 -16.18 1.44
N TYR A 111 -0.44 -15.01 1.81
CA TYR A 111 -1.82 -14.59 1.57
C TYR A 111 -1.85 -13.27 0.81
N ILE A 112 -2.97 -13.00 0.14
CA ILE A 112 -3.31 -11.70 -0.41
C ILE A 112 -4.77 -11.36 -0.08
N LEU A 113 -4.99 -10.21 0.59
CA LEU A 113 -6.32 -9.77 1.02
C LEU A 113 -6.64 -8.40 0.42
N GLY A 114 -7.82 -8.27 -0.16
CA GLY A 114 -8.33 -7.05 -0.76
C GLY A 114 -9.77 -7.21 -1.23
N THR A 115 -10.12 -6.58 -2.36
CA THR A 115 -11.43 -6.72 -3.01
C THR A 115 -11.32 -7.49 -4.33
N ASP A 116 -12.42 -8.03 -4.84
CA ASP A 116 -12.43 -8.74 -6.13
C ASP A 116 -12.48 -7.79 -7.34
N LYS A 117 -12.92 -6.56 -7.12
CA LYS A 117 -12.96 -5.44 -8.08
C LYS A 117 -13.06 -4.10 -7.34
N HIS A 118 -13.05 -3.00 -8.09
CA HIS A 118 -13.34 -1.68 -7.52
C HIS A 118 -14.76 -1.66 -6.92
N HIS A 119 -14.85 -1.42 -5.62
CA HIS A 119 -16.08 -1.55 -4.84
C HIS A 119 -16.72 -2.94 -4.94
N GLY A 120 -15.92 -3.98 -4.81
CA GLY A 120 -16.37 -5.37 -4.85
C GLY A 120 -16.42 -6.05 -3.49
N ASN A 121 -16.54 -7.38 -3.52
CA ASN A 121 -16.51 -8.24 -2.36
C ASN A 121 -15.14 -8.23 -1.68
N VAL A 122 -15.07 -8.48 -0.38
CA VAL A 122 -13.80 -8.70 0.32
C VAL A 122 -13.36 -10.14 0.09
N VAL A 123 -12.18 -10.32 -0.47
CA VAL A 123 -11.61 -11.63 -0.82
C VAL A 123 -10.20 -11.81 -0.28
N ILE A 124 -9.88 -13.06 0.08
CA ILE A 124 -8.54 -13.48 0.45
C ILE A 124 -8.15 -14.72 -0.36
N LYS A 125 -6.90 -14.77 -0.82
CA LYS A 125 -6.33 -15.96 -1.47
C LYS A 125 -5.09 -16.39 -0.72
N LYS A 126 -4.80 -17.70 -0.76
CA LYS A 126 -3.63 -18.34 -0.14
C LYS A 126 -2.76 -18.96 -1.23
N SER A 127 -1.45 -18.86 -1.05
CA SER A 127 -0.43 -19.57 -1.84
C SER A 127 0.51 -20.35 -0.92
N THR A 128 0.78 -21.60 -1.26
CA THR A 128 1.69 -22.50 -0.55
C THR A 128 3.01 -22.74 -1.29
N ASP A 129 3.16 -22.19 -2.49
CA ASP A 129 4.31 -22.39 -3.38
C ASP A 129 5.12 -21.09 -3.63
N GLY A 130 4.93 -20.06 -2.76
CA GLY A 130 5.66 -18.80 -2.87
C GLY A 130 5.09 -17.82 -3.89
N GLY A 131 3.81 -17.94 -4.24
CA GLY A 131 3.07 -16.99 -5.06
C GLY A 131 2.84 -17.42 -6.50
N TYR A 132 3.21 -18.64 -6.89
CA TYR A 132 2.99 -19.16 -8.25
C TYR A 132 1.53 -19.59 -8.48
N THR A 133 0.94 -20.28 -7.49
CA THR A 133 -0.48 -20.69 -7.53
C THR A 133 -1.23 -20.21 -6.30
N TRP A 134 -2.54 -20.01 -6.44
CA TRP A 134 -3.38 -19.39 -5.43
C TRP A 134 -4.76 -20.06 -5.37
N THR A 135 -5.33 -20.10 -4.16
CA THR A 135 -6.72 -20.53 -3.96
C THR A 135 -7.68 -19.57 -4.66
N LYS A 136 -8.89 -20.07 -4.95
CA LYS A 136 -9.96 -19.28 -5.56
C LYS A 136 -11.05 -18.99 -4.52
N PRO A 137 -11.42 -17.73 -4.23
CA PRO A 137 -12.49 -17.37 -3.31
C PRO A 137 -13.86 -17.58 -3.98
N ILE A 138 -14.37 -18.81 -3.91
CA ILE A 138 -15.63 -19.22 -4.55
C ILE A 138 -16.80 -19.03 -3.59
N ASP A 139 -16.58 -19.30 -2.29
CA ASP A 139 -17.59 -19.26 -1.25
C ASP A 139 -17.00 -18.82 0.11
N SER A 140 -17.84 -18.82 1.14
CA SER A 140 -17.48 -18.41 2.49
C SER A 140 -16.44 -19.31 3.19
N LYS A 141 -16.10 -20.48 2.63
CA LYS A 141 -15.08 -21.40 3.18
C LYS A 141 -13.78 -21.36 2.37
N SER A 142 -13.75 -20.68 1.26
CA SER A 142 -12.62 -20.65 0.32
C SER A 142 -12.04 -19.24 0.10
N GLY A 143 -12.44 -18.25 0.93
CA GLY A 143 -11.85 -16.91 0.90
C GLY A 143 -12.74 -15.78 0.39
N LEU A 144 -14.03 -16.01 0.11
CA LEU A 144 -15.03 -14.96 -0.05
C LEU A 144 -15.48 -14.52 1.35
N LEU A 145 -14.89 -13.44 1.87
CA LEU A 145 -15.04 -13.05 3.27
C LEU A 145 -16.29 -12.21 3.53
N LEU A 146 -16.57 -11.24 2.67
CA LEU A 146 -17.75 -10.38 2.77
C LEU A 146 -18.28 -10.07 1.37
N GLU A 147 -19.58 -10.21 1.17
CA GLU A 147 -20.28 -9.83 -0.05
C GLU A 147 -20.81 -8.40 0.04
N GLY A 148 -20.66 -7.61 -1.04
CA GLY A 148 -21.14 -6.24 -1.10
C GLY A 148 -20.17 -5.28 -1.77
N GLU A 149 -20.32 -3.98 -1.46
CA GLU A 149 -19.48 -2.92 -1.99
C GLU A 149 -18.44 -2.51 -0.94
N PHE A 150 -17.18 -2.88 -1.12
CA PHE A 150 -16.08 -2.57 -0.21
C PHE A 150 -14.92 -1.89 -0.92
N HIS A 151 -14.12 -1.16 -0.14
CA HIS A 151 -12.91 -0.48 -0.55
C HIS A 151 -11.77 -0.79 0.40
N CYS A 152 -10.56 -0.79 -0.10
CA CYS A 152 -9.34 -0.88 0.70
C CYS A 152 -8.14 -0.33 -0.08
N ALA A 153 -6.96 -0.43 0.51
CA ALA A 153 -5.66 -0.27 -0.13
C ALA A 153 -4.69 -1.32 0.43
N PRO A 154 -3.49 -1.55 -0.13
CA PRO A 154 -2.47 -2.41 0.46
C PRO A 154 -1.97 -1.85 1.80
N MET A 155 -2.74 -2.08 2.86
CA MET A 155 -2.46 -1.58 4.21
C MET A 155 -1.94 -2.71 5.09
N PRO A 156 -1.13 -2.44 6.12
CA PRO A 156 -0.62 -3.44 7.02
C PRO A 156 -1.73 -4.28 7.67
N ILE A 157 -1.48 -5.59 7.82
CA ILE A 157 -2.23 -6.48 8.69
C ILE A 157 -1.42 -6.61 9.98
N VAL A 158 -2.04 -6.33 11.12
CA VAL A 158 -1.35 -6.21 12.41
C VAL A 158 -1.76 -7.34 13.33
N SER A 159 -0.78 -8.07 13.89
CA SER A 159 -1.02 -9.04 14.94
C SER A 159 -1.00 -8.34 16.30
N HIS A 160 -2.06 -8.54 17.09
CA HIS A 160 -2.16 -8.02 18.46
C HIS A 160 -3.16 -8.83 19.29
N ASN A 161 -2.77 -9.19 20.52
CA ASN A 161 -3.60 -9.93 21.49
C ASN A 161 -4.24 -11.21 20.90
N GLY A 162 -3.47 -11.99 20.12
CA GLY A 162 -3.95 -13.25 19.52
C GLY A 162 -4.92 -13.05 18.34
N TYR A 163 -4.97 -11.86 17.76
CA TYR A 163 -5.79 -11.55 16.58
C TYR A 163 -4.96 -10.88 15.50
N LEU A 164 -5.35 -11.11 14.24
CA LEU A 164 -4.97 -10.28 13.10
C LEU A 164 -6.03 -9.20 12.91
N TRP A 165 -5.57 -7.98 12.62
CA TRP A 165 -6.41 -6.79 12.46
C TRP A 165 -6.22 -6.17 11.09
N ARG A 166 -7.33 -5.83 10.42
CA ARG A 166 -7.34 -5.23 9.07
C ARG A 166 -8.40 -4.14 8.97
N ALA A 167 -7.97 -2.93 8.67
CA ALA A 167 -8.90 -1.83 8.39
C ALA A 167 -9.45 -1.93 6.97
N MET A 168 -10.74 -1.66 6.80
CA MET A 168 -11.46 -1.69 5.53
C MET A 168 -12.49 -0.55 5.49
N GLU A 169 -13.03 -0.29 4.31
CA GLU A 169 -14.14 0.64 4.10
C GLU A 169 -15.30 -0.07 3.41
N ARG A 170 -16.53 0.16 3.89
CA ARG A 170 -17.74 -0.05 3.10
C ARG A 170 -17.84 1.05 2.06
N ALA A 171 -18.31 0.71 0.85
CA ALA A 171 -18.48 1.67 -0.24
C ALA A 171 -19.95 1.76 -0.70
N ASP A 172 -20.88 1.31 0.14
CA ASP A 172 -22.32 1.22 -0.10
C ASP A 172 -23.12 2.40 0.49
N GLY A 173 -22.47 3.45 0.99
CA GLY A 173 -23.14 4.65 1.51
C GLY A 173 -24.16 5.21 0.52
N GLU A 174 -25.20 5.88 1.03
CA GLU A 174 -26.33 6.41 0.25
C GLU A 174 -25.89 7.36 -0.87
N ILE A 175 -24.94 8.25 -0.57
CA ILE A 175 -24.39 9.20 -1.55
C ILE A 175 -23.26 8.51 -2.30
N LYS A 176 -23.52 8.06 -3.54
CA LYS A 176 -22.55 7.30 -4.36
C LYS A 176 -21.36 8.12 -4.90
N LYS A 177 -21.25 9.40 -4.55
CA LYS A 177 -20.10 10.23 -4.89
C LYS A 177 -18.85 9.74 -4.16
N TRP A 178 -17.70 9.76 -4.85
CA TRP A 178 -16.40 9.44 -4.25
C TRP A 178 -16.19 10.23 -2.94
N GLY A 179 -15.69 9.55 -1.93
CA GLY A 179 -15.50 10.12 -0.60
C GLY A 179 -16.74 9.95 0.29
N PHE A 180 -17.90 10.38 -0.16
CA PHE A 180 -19.15 10.39 0.61
C PHE A 180 -19.75 8.98 0.79
N ARG A 181 -19.42 8.06 -0.10
CA ARG A 181 -19.90 6.68 -0.02
C ARG A 181 -19.16 5.81 1.00
N TYR A 182 -18.02 6.26 1.54
CA TYR A 182 -17.17 5.41 2.35
C TYR A 182 -17.51 5.48 3.83
N GLY A 183 -17.72 4.30 4.42
CA GLY A 183 -17.82 4.09 5.86
C GLY A 183 -16.69 3.20 6.35
N THR A 184 -15.92 3.66 7.34
CA THR A 184 -14.75 2.91 7.83
C THR A 184 -15.11 1.89 8.89
N PHE A 185 -14.45 0.71 8.89
CA PHE A 185 -14.61 -0.33 9.89
C PHE A 185 -13.33 -1.15 10.07
N MET A 186 -13.29 -2.00 11.08
CA MET A 186 -12.18 -2.89 11.37
C MET A 186 -12.63 -4.34 11.26
N MET A 187 -11.86 -5.15 10.52
CA MET A 187 -11.98 -6.61 10.52
C MET A 187 -10.94 -7.22 11.45
N SER A 188 -11.28 -8.32 12.11
CA SER A 188 -10.35 -9.10 12.92
C SER A 188 -10.64 -10.60 12.88
N ILE A 189 -9.60 -11.40 13.06
CA ILE A 189 -9.68 -12.86 13.12
C ILE A 189 -8.67 -13.37 14.14
N LYS A 190 -8.98 -14.46 14.87
CA LYS A 190 -7.98 -15.14 15.69
C LYS A 190 -6.80 -15.58 14.84
N ASP A 191 -5.59 -15.39 15.33
CA ASP A 191 -4.35 -15.65 14.58
C ASP A 191 -4.11 -17.13 14.26
N ASN A 192 -4.78 -18.05 15.00
CA ASN A 192 -4.73 -19.48 14.78
C ASN A 192 -5.93 -20.03 13.98
N ALA A 193 -6.85 -19.17 13.53
CA ALA A 193 -8.02 -19.60 12.74
C ALA A 193 -7.67 -19.74 11.25
N ASP A 194 -8.53 -20.44 10.51
CA ASP A 194 -8.43 -20.48 9.05
C ASP A 194 -8.82 -19.12 8.45
N LEU A 195 -7.87 -18.45 7.81
CA LEU A 195 -8.08 -17.13 7.22
C LEU A 195 -9.01 -17.17 5.98
N LEU A 196 -9.23 -18.36 5.39
CA LEU A 196 -10.12 -18.52 4.23
C LEU A 196 -11.59 -18.68 4.65
N ASP A 197 -11.84 -19.01 5.93
CA ASP A 197 -13.20 -19.18 6.45
C ASP A 197 -13.79 -17.85 6.91
N ALA A 198 -14.77 -17.34 6.16
CA ALA A 198 -15.46 -16.08 6.47
C ALA A 198 -16.10 -16.05 7.87
N SER A 199 -16.61 -17.19 8.36
CA SER A 199 -17.25 -17.30 9.68
C SER A 199 -16.28 -17.07 10.86
N SER A 200 -14.98 -17.18 10.62
CA SER A 200 -13.92 -16.91 11.60
C SER A 200 -13.61 -15.42 11.73
N TRP A 201 -13.99 -14.60 10.74
CA TRP A 201 -13.78 -13.15 10.75
C TRP A 201 -14.88 -12.42 11.50
N ARG A 202 -14.49 -11.36 12.20
CA ARG A 202 -15.39 -10.42 12.86
C ARG A 202 -15.19 -9.03 12.26
N SER A 203 -16.24 -8.22 12.30
CA SER A 203 -16.21 -6.83 11.86
C SER A 203 -16.79 -5.92 12.92
N SER A 204 -16.20 -4.74 13.10
CA SER A 204 -16.84 -3.68 13.87
C SER A 204 -18.04 -3.08 13.11
N ASN A 205 -18.85 -2.26 13.79
CA ASN A 205 -19.76 -1.37 13.09
C ASN A 205 -18.96 -0.46 12.12
N SER A 206 -19.61 -0.08 11.03
CA SER A 206 -19.10 0.95 10.13
C SER A 206 -19.44 2.35 10.65
N LEU A 207 -18.49 3.28 10.52
CA LEU A 207 -18.70 4.71 10.73
C LEU A 207 -18.82 5.38 9.37
N PRO A 208 -20.00 5.92 9.02
CA PRO A 208 -20.24 6.52 7.71
C PRO A 208 -19.54 7.89 7.57
N TYR A 209 -19.62 8.44 6.36
CA TYR A 209 -19.29 9.83 6.10
C TYR A 209 -20.16 10.78 6.93
N ASP A 210 -19.55 11.85 7.45
CA ASP A 210 -20.25 12.93 8.15
C ASP A 210 -19.77 14.29 7.65
N SER A 211 -20.66 15.04 6.99
CA SER A 211 -20.36 16.35 6.39
C SER A 211 -20.02 17.44 7.41
N THR A 212 -20.30 17.23 8.69
CA THR A 212 -20.01 18.20 9.76
C THR A 212 -18.57 18.19 10.24
N TYR A 213 -17.83 17.13 9.92
CA TYR A 213 -16.44 16.98 10.33
C TYR A 213 -15.54 18.07 9.72
N LEU A 214 -14.46 18.43 10.44
CA LEU A 214 -13.51 19.47 10.06
C LEU A 214 -14.22 20.79 9.68
N LYS A 215 -15.29 21.15 10.39
CA LYS A 215 -16.08 22.36 10.11
C LYS A 215 -16.59 22.42 8.65
N GLY A 216 -16.95 21.28 8.08
CA GLY A 216 -17.45 21.15 6.72
C GLY A 216 -16.37 21.10 5.64
N ASP A 217 -15.10 20.84 6.02
CA ASP A 217 -14.00 20.54 5.09
C ASP A 217 -13.63 19.06 5.08
N PHE A 218 -14.55 18.17 5.41
CA PHE A 218 -14.36 16.74 5.37
C PHE A 218 -14.96 16.17 4.09
N GLY A 219 -14.11 15.56 3.25
CA GLY A 219 -14.51 14.98 1.97
C GLY A 219 -14.50 13.45 1.95
N ALA A 220 -13.65 12.82 2.77
CA ALA A 220 -13.59 11.38 2.91
C ALA A 220 -12.64 10.98 4.04
N TRP A 221 -12.80 9.74 4.52
CA TRP A 221 -11.77 8.93 5.15
C TRP A 221 -11.69 7.57 4.45
N ILE A 222 -10.48 7.16 4.11
CA ILE A 222 -10.20 5.92 3.39
C ILE A 222 -8.81 5.39 3.72
N GLU A 223 -8.54 4.16 3.27
CA GLU A 223 -7.19 3.58 3.31
C GLU A 223 -6.65 3.51 4.75
N GLY A 224 -7.46 2.89 5.64
CA GLY A 224 -7.17 2.79 7.06
C GLY A 224 -6.00 1.88 7.41
N ASN A 225 -5.25 2.28 8.43
CA ASN A 225 -4.20 1.48 9.05
C ASN A 225 -4.68 0.92 10.39
N ALA A 226 -4.69 -0.39 10.58
CA ALA A 226 -4.74 -0.98 11.91
C ALA A 226 -3.41 -0.66 12.63
N VAL A 227 -3.46 -0.05 13.81
CA VAL A 227 -2.27 0.34 14.59
C VAL A 227 -2.49 0.03 16.06
N VAL A 228 -1.47 -0.54 16.71
CA VAL A 228 -1.43 -0.72 18.17
C VAL A 228 -0.90 0.56 18.79
N THR A 229 -1.66 1.21 19.66
CA THR A 229 -1.23 2.45 20.35
C THR A 229 -0.19 2.16 21.44
N PRO A 230 0.48 3.20 22.01
CA PRO A 230 1.34 3.02 23.17
C PRO A 230 0.62 2.34 24.36
N GLU A 231 -0.68 2.59 24.52
CA GLU A 231 -1.54 1.99 25.56
C GLU A 231 -2.03 0.58 25.21
N LYS A 232 -1.44 -0.04 24.16
CA LYS A 232 -1.77 -1.40 23.70
C LYS A 232 -3.23 -1.58 23.26
N LYS A 233 -3.86 -0.52 22.74
CA LYS A 233 -5.19 -0.55 22.12
C LYS A 233 -5.06 -0.59 20.59
N ILE A 234 -6.06 -1.16 19.92
CA ILE A 234 -6.16 -1.08 18.46
C ILE A 234 -6.91 0.20 18.08
N VAL A 235 -6.36 0.91 17.10
CA VAL A 235 -7.02 2.03 16.43
C VAL A 235 -6.94 1.85 14.92
N ASN A 236 -7.82 2.51 14.21
CA ASN A 236 -7.75 2.65 12.76
C ASN A 236 -7.34 4.09 12.42
N ILE A 237 -6.18 4.25 11.77
CA ILE A 237 -5.67 5.57 11.36
C ILE A 237 -5.85 5.72 9.85
N LEU A 238 -6.74 6.64 9.45
CA LEU A 238 -7.19 6.81 8.08
C LEU A 238 -6.61 8.05 7.42
N ARG A 239 -6.37 7.95 6.12
CA ARG A 239 -6.24 9.08 5.23
C ARG A 239 -7.52 9.92 5.26
N VAL A 240 -7.37 11.26 5.30
CA VAL A 240 -8.47 12.22 5.28
C VAL A 240 -8.39 13.12 4.06
N HIS A 241 -9.48 13.23 3.31
CA HIS A 241 -9.60 14.22 2.25
C HIS A 241 -10.21 15.50 2.82
N ASN A 242 -9.43 16.58 2.85
CA ASN A 242 -9.83 17.92 3.33
C ASN A 242 -9.43 18.96 2.26
N PRO A 243 -10.27 19.19 1.23
CA PRO A 243 -9.85 19.89 0.02
C PRO A 243 -9.71 21.41 0.17
N LYS A 244 -10.28 22.03 1.18
CA LYS A 244 -10.27 23.50 1.34
C LYS A 244 -9.04 24.00 2.11
N ASP A 245 -8.55 23.22 3.10
CA ASP A 245 -7.34 23.58 3.84
C ASP A 245 -6.10 23.41 2.94
N LYS A 246 -5.39 24.51 2.69
CA LYS A 246 -4.19 24.52 1.85
C LYS A 246 -2.89 24.50 2.66
N GLU A 247 -2.99 24.48 3.97
CA GLU A 247 -1.84 24.50 4.89
C GLU A 247 -1.62 23.15 5.56
N ASN A 248 -2.70 22.46 5.92
CA ASN A 248 -2.65 21.24 6.70
C ASN A 248 -3.32 20.05 6.01
N GLU A 249 -2.72 18.89 6.14
CA GLU A 249 -3.33 17.61 5.84
C GLU A 249 -3.59 16.85 7.14
N TYR A 250 -4.69 16.12 7.18
CA TYR A 250 -5.13 15.40 8.37
C TYR A 250 -5.15 13.91 8.16
N ALA A 251 -4.98 13.18 9.26
CA ALA A 251 -5.40 11.79 9.42
C ALA A 251 -6.48 11.70 10.51
N ALA A 252 -7.29 10.65 10.49
CA ALA A 252 -8.30 10.41 11.52
C ALA A 252 -7.93 9.17 12.34
N ILE A 253 -7.99 9.26 13.67
CA ILE A 253 -7.79 8.13 14.58
C ILE A 253 -9.16 7.67 15.07
N VAL A 254 -9.62 6.53 14.57
CA VAL A 254 -10.85 5.86 14.98
C VAL A 254 -10.52 4.81 16.03
N ASN A 255 -11.18 4.87 17.18
CA ASN A 255 -11.02 3.89 18.24
C ASN A 255 -11.74 2.58 17.90
N VAL A 256 -11.13 1.45 18.25
CA VAL A 256 -11.72 0.12 18.11
C VAL A 256 -11.75 -0.54 19.49
N SER A 257 -12.89 -1.16 19.86
CA SER A 257 -13.01 -1.90 21.11
C SER A 257 -12.10 -3.13 21.13
N ASN A 258 -11.72 -3.58 22.33
CA ASN A 258 -10.80 -4.72 22.49
C ASN A 258 -11.35 -6.02 21.89
N ASP A 259 -12.66 -6.20 21.83
CA ASP A 259 -13.32 -7.33 21.18
C ASP A 259 -13.43 -7.18 19.65
N GLY A 260 -13.09 -6.01 19.10
CA GLY A 260 -13.13 -5.70 17.67
C GLY A 260 -14.52 -5.48 17.09
N LEU A 261 -15.55 -5.37 17.93
CA LEU A 261 -16.94 -5.29 17.47
C LEU A 261 -17.46 -3.85 17.37
N LYS A 262 -16.78 -2.89 18.01
CA LYS A 262 -17.22 -1.49 18.03
C LYS A 262 -16.11 -0.54 17.58
N SER A 263 -16.41 0.26 16.57
CA SER A 263 -15.64 1.46 16.19
C SER A 263 -16.35 2.72 16.70
N SER A 264 -15.57 3.72 17.13
CA SER A 264 -16.07 5.02 17.57
C SER A 264 -15.08 6.12 17.21
N PHE A 265 -15.59 7.32 16.93
CA PHE A 265 -14.78 8.46 16.56
C PHE A 265 -15.08 9.66 17.45
N ASP A 266 -14.05 10.31 17.95
CA ASP A 266 -14.13 11.57 18.69
C ASP A 266 -13.86 12.71 17.69
N LYS A 267 -14.90 13.41 17.25
CA LYS A 267 -14.79 14.48 16.24
C LYS A 267 -13.92 15.65 16.66
N ASP A 268 -13.76 15.89 17.98
CA ASP A 268 -13.03 17.02 18.53
C ASP A 268 -11.52 16.72 18.72
N ARG A 269 -11.15 15.44 18.90
CA ARG A 269 -9.77 14.99 19.18
C ARG A 269 -9.25 13.92 18.24
N GLY A 270 -10.11 13.36 17.39
CA GLY A 270 -9.75 12.25 16.51
C GLY A 270 -9.04 12.66 15.22
N PHE A 271 -9.10 13.92 14.81
CA PHE A 271 -8.33 14.43 13.70
C PHE A 271 -6.95 14.89 14.17
N ILE A 272 -5.92 14.43 13.49
CA ILE A 272 -4.53 14.82 13.75
C ILE A 272 -3.91 15.41 12.48
N LYS A 273 -3.04 16.40 12.60
CA LYS A 273 -2.20 16.83 11.48
C LYS A 273 -1.20 15.74 11.15
N PHE A 274 -1.15 15.32 9.89
CA PHE A 274 -0.28 14.26 9.44
C PHE A 274 0.45 14.65 8.14
N PRO A 275 1.78 14.48 8.05
CA PRO A 275 2.55 14.85 6.86
C PRO A 275 2.18 13.93 5.68
N GLY A 276 1.36 14.42 4.76
CA GLY A 276 0.82 13.62 3.66
C GLY A 276 -0.50 12.92 3.97
N GLY A 277 -1.24 13.38 4.98
CA GLY A 277 -2.51 12.77 5.42
C GLY A 277 -3.62 12.74 4.38
N GLY A 278 -3.57 13.62 3.36
CA GLY A 278 -4.48 13.60 2.21
C GLY A 278 -4.15 12.52 1.15
N LYS A 279 -3.12 11.71 1.33
CA LYS A 279 -2.69 10.62 0.44
C LYS A 279 -2.50 9.33 1.22
N LYS A 280 -2.45 8.18 0.52
CA LYS A 280 -2.21 6.87 1.15
C LYS A 280 -0.85 6.86 1.86
N PHE A 281 -0.84 6.39 3.10
CA PHE A 281 0.36 6.12 3.90
C PHE A 281 0.21 4.78 4.61
N SER A 282 1.32 4.14 4.96
CA SER A 282 1.33 2.91 5.77
C SER A 282 2.14 3.14 7.02
N ILE A 283 1.55 2.88 8.19
CA ILE A 283 2.18 3.01 9.50
C ILE A 283 2.63 1.64 10.00
N ARG A 284 3.86 1.55 10.51
CA ARG A 284 4.37 0.37 11.22
C ARG A 284 5.11 0.80 12.47
N TYR A 285 4.95 0.04 13.55
CA TYR A 285 5.72 0.23 14.77
C TYR A 285 7.08 -0.43 14.66
N ASP A 286 8.13 0.29 15.05
CA ASP A 286 9.49 -0.23 15.14
C ASP A 286 9.88 -0.45 16.61
N GLU A 287 9.87 -1.70 17.05
CA GLU A 287 10.26 -2.11 18.39
C GLU A 287 11.70 -1.66 18.76
N LYS A 288 12.59 -1.56 17.75
CA LYS A 288 13.99 -1.20 17.97
C LYS A 288 14.22 0.27 18.29
N THR A 289 13.33 1.13 17.83
CA THR A 289 13.40 2.59 18.06
C THR A 289 12.25 3.11 18.90
N GLN A 290 11.29 2.25 19.26
CA GLN A 290 10.07 2.58 19.99
C GLN A 290 9.30 3.73 19.33
N ARG A 291 9.20 3.66 17.97
CA ARG A 291 8.53 4.68 17.15
C ARG A 291 7.62 4.06 16.12
N TYR A 292 6.56 4.76 15.82
CA TYR A 292 5.75 4.55 14.63
C TYR A 292 6.45 5.20 13.45
N LEU A 293 6.65 4.45 12.37
CA LEU A 293 7.25 4.94 11.13
C LEU A 293 6.23 4.91 10.03
N ALA A 294 6.34 5.87 9.10
CA ALA A 294 5.62 5.83 7.83
C ALA A 294 6.48 6.41 6.72
N ILE A 295 6.20 5.96 5.48
CA ILE A 295 6.66 6.65 4.27
C ILE A 295 5.42 7.30 3.66
N ALA A 296 5.44 8.63 3.55
CA ALA A 296 4.29 9.44 3.15
C ALA A 296 4.64 10.41 2.01
N ASN A 297 3.61 10.85 1.27
CA ASN A 297 3.75 11.95 0.33
C ASN A 297 3.72 13.29 1.08
N TYR A 298 4.86 13.69 1.61
CA TYR A 298 5.04 14.96 2.28
C TYR A 298 4.84 16.13 1.30
N VAL A 299 4.20 17.21 1.76
CA VAL A 299 4.06 18.44 0.98
C VAL A 299 5.07 19.46 1.49
N PRO A 300 6.15 19.73 0.73
CA PRO A 300 7.11 20.80 1.05
C PRO A 300 6.44 22.17 1.20
N LYS A 301 7.02 23.04 2.04
CA LYS A 301 6.45 24.35 2.38
C LYS A 301 6.21 25.23 1.15
N GLU A 302 7.07 25.14 0.12
CA GLU A 302 6.96 25.90 -1.13
C GLU A 302 5.69 25.62 -1.94
N TYR A 303 5.00 24.49 -1.71
CA TYR A 303 3.74 24.15 -2.37
C TYR A 303 2.49 24.50 -1.55
N ARG A 304 2.64 24.73 -0.23
CA ARG A 304 1.51 25.06 0.64
C ARG A 304 0.92 26.42 0.26
N ALA A 305 -0.36 26.63 0.53
CA ALA A 305 -1.18 27.78 0.13
C ALA A 305 -1.34 27.97 -1.40
N LYS A 306 -0.54 27.31 -2.23
CA LYS A 306 -0.53 27.51 -3.69
C LYS A 306 -1.37 26.50 -4.45
N VAL A 307 -1.42 25.24 -3.96
CA VAL A 307 -2.09 24.14 -4.64
C VAL A 307 -2.88 23.31 -3.63
N GLN A 308 -3.81 22.50 -4.12
CA GLN A 308 -4.51 21.53 -3.31
C GLN A 308 -3.54 20.43 -2.86
N LEU A 309 -3.37 20.24 -1.55
CA LEU A 309 -2.27 19.45 -0.98
C LEU A 309 -2.31 17.97 -1.36
N ASP A 310 -3.50 17.36 -1.49
CA ASP A 310 -3.68 15.96 -1.88
C ASP A 310 -3.24 15.67 -3.34
N ARG A 311 -3.03 16.73 -4.14
CA ARG A 311 -2.49 16.66 -5.51
C ARG A 311 -0.97 16.76 -5.58
N VAL A 312 -0.30 17.16 -4.50
CA VAL A 312 1.17 17.22 -4.42
C VAL A 312 1.69 15.84 -4.04
N ARG A 313 2.18 15.09 -5.02
CA ARG A 313 2.61 13.70 -4.86
C ARG A 313 4.05 13.44 -5.33
N ASN A 314 4.76 14.50 -5.67
CA ASN A 314 6.12 14.47 -6.21
C ASN A 314 7.22 14.33 -5.15
N THR A 315 6.86 14.18 -3.87
CA THR A 315 7.82 14.08 -2.76
C THR A 315 7.44 12.95 -1.82
N GLN A 316 8.38 12.03 -1.57
CA GLN A 316 8.28 11.00 -0.54
C GLN A 316 9.19 11.33 0.63
N ALA A 317 8.71 11.14 1.85
CA ALA A 317 9.50 11.33 3.06
C ALA A 317 9.33 10.18 4.06
N LEU A 318 10.41 9.89 4.81
CA LEU A 318 10.36 9.09 6.02
C LEU A 318 9.90 9.98 7.17
N VAL A 319 8.85 9.55 7.84
CA VAL A 319 8.27 10.26 8.98
C VAL A 319 8.14 9.33 10.19
N SER A 320 8.16 9.87 11.40
CA SER A 320 7.93 9.08 12.61
C SER A 320 7.17 9.84 13.69
N SER A 321 6.57 9.07 14.59
CA SER A 321 5.90 9.55 15.80
C SER A 321 6.22 8.62 16.98
N ALA A 322 6.24 9.15 18.20
CA ALA A 322 6.28 8.35 19.41
C ALA A 322 4.88 8.09 19.99
N ASP A 323 3.92 8.95 19.67
CA ASP A 323 2.60 9.03 20.32
C ASP A 323 1.42 8.94 19.33
N LEU A 324 1.68 8.77 18.04
CA LEU A 324 0.73 8.80 16.91
C LEU A 324 0.08 10.17 16.66
N LYS A 325 0.41 11.19 17.43
CA LYS A 325 -0.17 12.54 17.35
C LYS A 325 0.81 13.54 16.76
N THR A 326 2.03 13.55 17.27
CA THR A 326 3.11 14.44 16.82
C THR A 326 4.01 13.70 15.84
N TRP A 327 4.13 14.23 14.62
CA TRP A 327 4.92 13.59 13.56
C TRP A 327 6.12 14.44 13.15
N THR A 328 7.26 13.79 13.01
CA THR A 328 8.52 14.39 12.56
C THR A 328 8.87 13.87 11.18
N VAL A 329 9.20 14.78 10.26
CA VAL A 329 9.73 14.48 8.93
C VAL A 329 11.26 14.39 9.04
N HIS A 330 11.84 13.23 8.72
CA HIS A 330 13.26 12.98 8.93
C HIS A 330 14.11 13.09 7.67
N GLN A 331 13.60 12.58 6.56
CA GLN A 331 14.36 12.50 5.31
C GLN A 331 13.43 12.52 4.11
N ILE A 332 13.76 13.35 3.12
CA ILE A 332 13.20 13.24 1.78
C ILE A 332 13.86 12.05 1.09
N LEU A 333 13.06 11.07 0.65
CA LEU A 333 13.52 9.86 -0.02
C LEU A 333 13.57 10.03 -1.52
N LEU A 334 12.52 10.63 -2.09
CA LEU A 334 12.39 10.96 -3.51
C LEU A 334 11.71 12.32 -3.63
N GLN A 335 12.15 13.12 -4.60
CA GLN A 335 11.52 14.38 -4.95
C GLN A 335 11.74 14.69 -6.43
N HIS A 336 10.73 15.28 -7.06
CA HIS A 336 10.80 15.82 -8.42
C HIS A 336 10.17 17.20 -8.47
N PRO A 337 10.71 18.18 -9.25
CA PRO A 337 10.16 19.54 -9.29
C PRO A 337 8.77 19.62 -9.95
N ASP A 338 8.45 18.77 -10.91
CA ASP A 338 7.15 18.75 -11.58
C ASP A 338 6.11 17.99 -10.73
N THR A 339 5.05 18.71 -10.34
CA THR A 339 3.92 18.19 -9.58
C THR A 339 2.78 17.64 -10.45
N LYS A 340 2.83 17.84 -11.78
CA LYS A 340 1.73 17.49 -12.68
C LYS A 340 1.88 16.10 -13.29
N LYS A 341 3.10 15.75 -13.69
CA LYS A 341 3.41 14.49 -14.39
C LYS A 341 4.20 13.52 -13.53
N HIS A 342 4.83 13.97 -12.44
CA HIS A 342 5.65 13.16 -11.57
C HIS A 342 4.98 12.91 -10.21
N GLY A 343 5.04 11.65 -9.74
CA GLY A 343 4.46 11.27 -8.46
C GLY A 343 5.01 9.93 -7.97
N PHE A 344 5.14 9.80 -6.65
CA PHE A 344 5.64 8.61 -5.97
C PHE A 344 4.59 8.15 -4.96
N ASN A 345 3.58 7.41 -5.43
CA ASN A 345 2.32 7.23 -4.73
C ASN A 345 2.19 5.84 -4.07
N TYR A 346 1.20 5.71 -3.19
CA TYR A 346 0.66 4.45 -2.70
C TYR A 346 1.73 3.50 -2.15
N ILE A 347 2.68 4.06 -1.40
CA ILE A 347 3.82 3.33 -0.87
C ILE A 347 3.36 2.20 0.06
N ASP A 348 3.82 0.98 -0.17
CA ASP A 348 3.81 -0.10 0.81
C ASP A 348 5.25 -0.52 1.11
N TRP A 349 5.54 -0.89 2.37
CA TRP A 349 6.90 -1.09 2.82
C TRP A 349 7.01 -2.13 3.93
N GLU A 350 8.21 -2.72 4.10
CA GLU A 350 8.53 -3.70 5.13
C GLU A 350 9.91 -3.42 5.74
N PHE A 351 10.12 -3.87 6.99
CA PHE A 351 11.46 -3.94 7.56
C PHE A 351 12.23 -5.14 6.96
N ASP A 352 13.46 -4.90 6.51
CA ASP A 352 14.40 -5.93 6.06
C ASP A 352 15.70 -5.81 6.86
N GLY A 353 15.72 -6.37 8.06
CA GLY A 353 16.83 -6.30 9.00
C GLY A 353 17.07 -4.88 9.53
N LYS A 354 18.12 -4.22 9.03
CA LYS A 354 18.47 -2.82 9.35
C LYS A 354 17.96 -1.82 8.33
N ASP A 355 17.36 -2.30 7.27
CA ASP A 355 16.88 -1.50 6.15
C ASP A 355 15.35 -1.46 6.14
N ILE A 356 14.79 -0.50 5.41
CA ILE A 356 13.39 -0.51 4.97
C ILE A 356 13.39 -0.78 3.47
N ILE A 357 12.55 -1.71 3.02
CA ILE A 357 12.24 -1.93 1.61
C ILE A 357 10.84 -1.43 1.30
N TYR A 358 10.65 -0.86 0.12
CA TYR A 358 9.34 -0.37 -0.27
C TYR A 358 9.12 -0.40 -1.77
N VAL A 359 7.85 -0.44 -2.15
CA VAL A 359 7.37 -0.29 -3.52
C VAL A 359 6.56 0.99 -3.66
N SER A 360 6.66 1.60 -4.83
CA SER A 360 5.99 2.86 -5.15
C SER A 360 5.31 2.78 -6.50
N ARG A 361 4.08 3.26 -6.57
CA ARG A 361 3.38 3.60 -7.81
C ARG A 361 3.98 4.91 -8.31
N THR A 362 4.86 4.82 -9.30
CA THR A 362 5.74 5.91 -9.74
C THR A 362 5.32 6.44 -11.10
N ALA A 363 4.94 7.71 -11.15
CA ALA A 363 4.72 8.46 -12.37
C ALA A 363 6.02 9.17 -12.75
N TYR A 364 6.60 8.80 -13.92
CA TYR A 364 7.91 9.30 -14.33
C TYR A 364 8.07 9.28 -15.85
N ASP A 365 9.06 10.04 -16.36
CA ASP A 365 9.38 10.08 -17.78
C ASP A 365 10.14 8.84 -18.24
N PHE A 366 9.91 8.43 -19.47
CA PHE A 366 10.61 7.36 -20.15
C PHE A 366 10.80 7.66 -21.63
N GLY A 367 12.02 8.00 -22.02
CA GLY A 367 12.33 8.50 -23.37
C GLY A 367 11.60 9.82 -23.64
N ASP A 368 10.85 9.85 -24.71
CA ASP A 368 9.97 10.97 -25.13
C ASP A 368 8.56 10.89 -24.51
N LYS A 369 8.27 9.83 -23.73
CA LYS A 369 6.99 9.58 -23.08
C LYS A 369 7.02 10.01 -21.61
N SER A 370 5.87 10.45 -21.10
CA SER A 370 5.68 10.73 -19.68
C SER A 370 4.46 9.98 -19.14
N ALA A 371 4.33 9.91 -17.81
CA ALA A 371 3.11 9.42 -17.19
C ALA A 371 1.93 10.28 -17.60
N ARG A 372 0.70 9.74 -17.56
CA ARG A 372 -0.51 10.51 -17.83
C ARG A 372 -0.62 11.71 -16.90
N ASN A 373 -0.39 11.51 -15.61
CA ASN A 373 -0.32 12.54 -14.59
C ASN A 373 0.36 11.96 -13.34
N TYR A 374 0.52 12.75 -12.29
CA TYR A 374 1.13 12.35 -11.01
C TYR A 374 0.45 11.15 -10.34
N HIS A 375 -0.83 10.87 -10.64
CA HIS A 375 -1.62 9.79 -10.04
C HIS A 375 -1.69 8.55 -10.93
N ASP A 376 -1.97 8.70 -12.21
CA ASP A 376 -2.09 7.60 -13.16
C ASP A 376 -0.69 7.22 -13.67
N ALA A 377 -0.01 6.45 -12.84
CA ALA A 377 1.41 6.16 -12.94
C ALA A 377 1.72 5.05 -13.94
N ASN A 378 2.91 5.12 -14.52
CA ASN A 378 3.38 4.19 -15.53
C ASN A 378 4.41 3.18 -15.02
N PHE A 379 4.99 3.36 -13.81
CA PHE A 379 5.97 2.44 -13.25
C PHE A 379 5.54 1.89 -11.89
N LEU A 380 5.86 0.61 -11.67
CA LEU A 380 6.04 0.04 -10.34
C LEU A 380 7.55 0.02 -10.05
N THR A 381 7.98 0.69 -9.00
CA THR A 381 9.40 0.77 -8.62
C THR A 381 9.64 0.21 -7.23
N PHE A 382 10.78 -0.47 -7.06
CA PHE A 382 11.28 -0.96 -5.78
C PHE A 382 12.42 -0.10 -5.28
N HIS A 383 12.46 0.15 -3.98
CA HIS A 383 13.46 0.95 -3.30
C HIS A 383 13.93 0.29 -2.01
N ARG A 384 15.15 0.66 -1.58
CA ARG A 384 15.74 0.24 -0.30
C ARG A 384 16.35 1.43 0.42
N LEU A 385 15.82 1.77 1.57
CA LEU A 385 16.42 2.73 2.51
C LEU A 385 17.36 1.98 3.45
N LYS A 386 18.66 2.11 3.18
CA LYS A 386 19.69 1.44 3.96
C LYS A 386 19.91 2.12 5.32
N GLY A 387 19.89 1.33 6.39
CA GLY A 387 20.20 1.82 7.73
C GLY A 387 19.30 2.94 8.21
N TYR A 388 17.97 2.82 8.03
CA TYR A 388 16.94 3.84 8.28
C TYR A 388 17.06 4.54 9.65
N LYS A 389 17.61 3.89 10.67
CA LYS A 389 17.81 4.49 12.00
C LYS A 389 18.72 5.73 11.97
N LYS A 390 19.65 5.81 11.01
CA LYS A 390 20.49 6.99 10.82
C LYS A 390 19.66 8.21 10.40
N SER A 391 18.64 7.96 9.58
CA SER A 391 17.72 9.01 9.12
C SER A 391 16.91 9.59 10.27
N LEU A 392 16.51 8.79 11.25
CA LEU A 392 15.71 9.22 12.41
C LEU A 392 16.43 10.19 13.34
N LYS A 393 17.76 10.33 13.22
CA LYS A 393 18.55 11.31 13.97
C LYS A 393 18.41 12.75 13.44
N LYS A 394 17.81 12.92 12.26
CA LYS A 394 17.60 14.23 11.62
C LYS A 394 16.13 14.63 11.75
N SER A 395 15.88 15.93 11.79
CA SER A 395 14.52 16.50 11.65
C SER A 395 14.58 17.59 10.60
N ILE A 396 13.71 17.47 9.60
CA ILE A 396 13.54 18.47 8.52
C ILE A 396 12.35 19.36 8.88
N ASP A 397 11.28 18.75 9.40
CA ASP A 397 10.06 19.46 9.78
C ASP A 397 9.38 18.68 10.91
N SER A 398 8.63 19.39 11.75
CA SER A 398 7.82 18.80 12.83
C SER A 398 6.41 19.32 12.70
N ILE A 399 5.44 18.39 12.64
CA ILE A 399 4.02 18.67 12.50
C ILE A 399 3.37 18.43 13.86
N VAL A 400 3.03 19.51 14.52
CA VAL A 400 2.39 19.52 15.85
C VAL A 400 0.91 19.82 15.67
N GLN A 401 0.09 19.23 16.53
CA GLN A 401 -1.36 19.36 16.53
C GLN A 401 -1.81 20.76 16.96
#